data_0d77058f986c4a73c5ec29f856b361a6
#
_entry.id   0d77058f986c4a73c5ec29f856b361a6
#
_cell.length_a   1.000
_cell.length_b   1.000
_cell.length_c   1.000
_cell.angle_alpha   90.00
_cell.angle_beta   90.00
_cell.angle_gamma   90.00
#
_symmetry.space_group_name_H-M   'P 1'
#
loop_
_entity.id
_entity.type
_entity.pdbx_description
1 polymer ?
#
loop_
_entity_poly.entity_id
_entity_poly.type
_entity_poly.pdbx_seq_one_letter_code
_entity_poly.pdbx_strand_id
1 'polypeptide(L)'
;MVLENNTIAFLDLGMIGQLNTHRKNQFLKMLMGITLKDSKLIVQAIVELDAMSERINMRNLEKDIDRLRDQVLSVPLSQIKIGEVFNEIFDLAFSYNIMIPGEFTMLAKSLITLEGLVENWIQS
;
A
#
# COMPACT_ATOMS: atom_id res chain seq x y z
N MET A 1 -11.98 -7.23 -20.82
CA MET A 1 -11.55 -6.09 -21.61
C MET A 1 -11.15 -4.89 -20.78
N VAL A 2 -10.37 -4.02 -21.40
CA VAL A 2 -9.76 -2.88 -20.71
C VAL A 2 -10.79 -1.96 -20.07
N LEU A 3 -11.93 -1.72 -20.72
CA LEU A 3 -12.97 -0.84 -20.20
C LEU A 3 -13.63 -1.35 -18.93
N GLU A 4 -13.88 -2.66 -18.84
CA GLU A 4 -14.47 -3.24 -17.65
C GLU A 4 -13.53 -3.17 -16.46
N ASN A 5 -12.24 -3.45 -16.68
CA ASN A 5 -11.24 -3.37 -15.63
C ASN A 5 -11.07 -1.93 -15.13
N ASN A 6 -11.13 -0.96 -16.04
CA ASN A 6 -11.07 0.46 -15.67
C ASN A 6 -12.25 0.85 -14.78
N THR A 7 -13.46 0.43 -15.17
CA THR A 7 -14.66 0.73 -14.42
C THR A 7 -14.60 0.13 -13.04
N ILE A 8 -14.17 -1.13 -12.93
CA ILE A 8 -14.03 -1.80 -11.64
C ILE A 8 -13.01 -1.07 -10.76
N ALA A 9 -11.85 -0.69 -11.32
CA ALA A 9 -10.83 0.02 -10.58
C ALA A 9 -11.34 1.37 -10.07
N PHE A 10 -12.07 2.13 -10.88
CA PHE A 10 -12.65 3.40 -10.44
C PHE A 10 -13.70 3.21 -9.37
N LEU A 11 -14.52 2.15 -9.47
CA LEU A 11 -15.52 1.84 -8.44
C LEU A 11 -14.84 1.49 -7.12
N ASP A 12 -13.79 0.68 -7.18
CA ASP A 12 -13.05 0.28 -5.98
C ASP A 12 -12.36 1.48 -5.32
N LEU A 13 -11.75 2.37 -6.12
CA LEU A 13 -11.14 3.60 -5.59
C LEU A 13 -12.18 4.54 -5.00
N GLY A 14 -13.40 4.53 -5.54
CA GLY A 14 -14.51 5.29 -4.97
C GLY A 14 -14.83 4.89 -3.54
N MET A 15 -14.49 3.69 -3.14
CA MET A 15 -14.68 3.22 -1.77
C MET A 15 -13.82 3.95 -0.75
N ILE A 16 -12.74 4.66 -1.19
CA ILE A 16 -11.94 5.48 -0.28
C ILE A 16 -12.84 6.50 0.40
N GLY A 17 -13.79 7.10 -0.33
CA GLY A 17 -14.75 8.04 0.23
C GLY A 17 -15.70 7.43 1.24
N GLN A 18 -15.88 6.10 1.20
CA GLN A 18 -16.77 5.38 2.09
C GLN A 18 -16.05 4.79 3.32
N LEU A 19 -14.73 4.82 3.36
CA LEU A 19 -13.98 4.39 4.53
C LEU A 19 -14.30 5.30 5.70
N ASN A 20 -14.37 4.73 6.91
CA ASN A 20 -14.52 5.55 8.10
C ASN A 20 -13.24 6.38 8.33
N THR A 21 -13.33 7.40 9.20
CA THR A 21 -12.24 8.32 9.44
C THR A 21 -10.98 7.58 9.91
N HIS A 22 -11.14 6.58 10.76
CA HIS A 22 -10.03 5.81 11.30
C HIS A 22 -9.27 5.09 10.17
N ARG A 23 -9.99 4.43 9.27
CA ARG A 23 -9.38 3.71 8.13
C ARG A 23 -8.72 4.67 7.14
N LYS A 24 -9.36 5.81 6.88
CA LYS A 24 -8.77 6.84 6.04
C LYS A 24 -7.43 7.33 6.60
N ASN A 25 -7.40 7.58 7.90
CA ASN A 25 -6.17 8.05 8.55
C ASN A 25 -5.07 6.99 8.51
N GLN A 26 -5.41 5.73 8.70
CA GLN A 26 -4.46 4.62 8.58
C GLN A 26 -3.89 4.54 7.17
N PHE A 27 -4.75 4.64 6.16
CA PHE A 27 -4.33 4.60 4.76
C PHE A 27 -3.43 5.78 4.42
N LEU A 28 -3.81 6.98 4.85
CA LEU A 28 -3.02 8.19 4.61
C LEU A 28 -1.66 8.13 5.29
N LYS A 29 -1.60 7.55 6.49
CA LYS A 29 -0.32 7.39 7.20
C LYS A 29 0.61 6.46 6.43
N MET A 30 0.08 5.36 5.91
CA MET A 30 0.84 4.44 5.08
C MET A 30 1.35 5.14 3.81
N LEU A 31 0.46 5.86 3.14
CA LEU A 31 0.81 6.60 1.93
C LEU A 31 1.89 7.65 2.22
N MET A 32 1.77 8.35 3.33
CA MET A 32 2.77 9.34 3.76
C MET A 32 4.13 8.67 4.00
N GLY A 33 4.13 7.51 4.66
CA GLY A 33 5.36 6.76 4.88
C GLY A 33 6.05 6.39 3.59
N ILE A 34 5.29 5.97 2.60
CA ILE A 34 5.82 5.60 1.29
C ILE A 34 6.38 6.83 0.57
N THR A 35 5.63 7.92 0.54
CA THR A 35 6.06 9.13 -0.17
C THR A 35 7.28 9.78 0.46
N LEU A 36 7.39 9.72 1.79
CA LEU A 36 8.55 10.24 2.52
C LEU A 36 9.69 9.23 2.59
N LYS A 37 9.46 8.01 2.12
CA LYS A 37 10.45 6.91 2.19
C LYS A 37 10.92 6.68 3.63
N ASP A 38 9.99 6.78 4.57
CA ASP A 38 10.25 6.68 6.00
C ASP A 38 9.83 5.31 6.51
N SER A 39 10.81 4.44 6.72
CA SER A 39 10.55 3.07 7.17
C SER A 39 9.84 3.01 8.52
N LYS A 40 10.20 3.88 9.45
CA LYS A 40 9.57 3.89 10.77
C LYS A 40 8.10 4.23 10.68
N LEU A 41 7.75 5.18 9.83
CA LEU A 41 6.36 5.57 9.63
C LEU A 41 5.56 4.44 8.99
N ILE A 42 6.16 3.74 8.01
CA ILE A 42 5.54 2.59 7.38
C ILE A 42 5.29 1.48 8.41
N VAL A 43 6.28 1.18 9.26
CA VAL A 43 6.14 0.17 10.30
C VAL A 43 5.02 0.55 11.27
N GLN A 44 4.98 1.80 11.70
CA GLN A 44 3.91 2.26 12.59
C GLN A 44 2.54 2.10 11.96
N ALA A 45 2.43 2.45 10.68
CA ALA A 45 1.17 2.34 9.95
C ALA A 45 0.73 0.87 9.85
N ILE A 46 1.66 -0.05 9.59
CA ILE A 46 1.36 -1.48 9.51
C ILE A 46 0.88 -2.01 10.86
N VAL A 47 1.62 -1.68 11.92
CA VAL A 47 1.32 -2.22 13.26
C VAL A 47 -0.02 -1.71 13.76
N GLU A 48 -0.40 -0.49 13.42
CA GLU A 48 -1.68 0.08 13.82
C GLU A 48 -2.88 -0.58 13.13
N LEU A 49 -2.66 -1.34 12.05
CA LEU A 49 -3.74 -2.01 11.35
C LEU A 49 -4.32 -3.19 12.15
N ASP A 50 -3.53 -3.77 13.03
CA ASP A 50 -3.93 -4.96 13.77
C ASP A 50 -3.67 -4.75 15.27
N ALA A 51 -4.75 -4.71 16.05
CA ALA A 51 -4.67 -4.51 17.49
C ALA A 51 -3.93 -5.64 18.20
N MET A 52 -3.79 -6.80 17.57
CA MET A 52 -3.11 -7.97 18.14
C MET A 52 -1.62 -8.00 17.81
N SER A 53 -1.11 -6.96 17.16
CA SER A 53 0.25 -6.92 16.65
C SER A 53 1.34 -6.73 17.70
N GLU A 54 0.98 -6.67 18.98
CA GLU A 54 1.93 -6.43 20.08
C GLU A 54 3.01 -7.50 20.21
N ARG A 55 2.79 -8.69 19.63
CA ARG A 55 3.72 -9.82 19.71
C ARG A 55 4.72 -9.86 18.57
N ILE A 56 4.75 -8.82 17.74
CA ILE A 56 5.59 -8.81 16.55
C ILE A 56 6.98 -8.30 16.91
N ASN A 57 8.00 -8.92 16.29
CA ASN A 57 9.36 -8.41 16.41
C ASN A 57 9.50 -7.16 15.54
N MET A 58 9.30 -6.00 16.17
CA MET A 58 9.33 -4.72 15.49
C MET A 58 10.66 -4.44 14.80
N ARG A 59 11.74 -4.92 15.40
CA ARG A 59 13.09 -4.69 14.86
C ARG A 59 13.28 -5.44 13.55
N ASN A 60 12.81 -6.69 13.47
CA ASN A 60 12.88 -7.46 12.24
C ASN A 60 11.99 -6.87 11.15
N LEU A 61 10.78 -6.46 11.53
CA LEU A 61 9.87 -5.83 10.58
C LEU A 61 10.48 -4.55 10.02
N GLU A 62 11.08 -3.71 10.86
CA GLU A 62 11.72 -2.48 10.40
C GLU A 62 12.88 -2.78 9.44
N LYS A 63 13.69 -3.81 9.73
CA LYS A 63 14.78 -4.21 8.82
C LYS A 63 14.24 -4.66 7.46
N ASP A 64 13.15 -5.42 7.46
CA ASP A 64 12.56 -5.88 6.21
C ASP A 64 11.94 -4.73 5.43
N ILE A 65 11.34 -3.76 6.11
CA ILE A 65 10.80 -2.56 5.47
C ILE A 65 11.95 -1.70 4.93
N ASP A 66 13.05 -1.56 5.68
CA ASP A 66 14.24 -0.84 5.19
C ASP A 66 14.77 -1.46 3.90
N ARG A 67 14.80 -2.80 3.85
CA ARG A 67 15.26 -3.52 2.65
C ARG A 67 14.31 -3.28 1.48
N LEU A 68 13.02 -3.33 1.75
CA LEU A 68 12.00 -3.06 0.73
C LEU A 68 12.13 -1.62 0.22
N ARG A 69 12.32 -0.66 1.11
CA ARG A 69 12.53 0.74 0.76
C ARG A 69 13.72 0.89 -0.20
N ASP A 70 14.84 0.25 0.14
CA ASP A 70 16.04 0.34 -0.67
C ASP A 70 15.88 -0.29 -2.05
N GLN A 71 15.09 -1.35 -2.13
CA GLN A 71 14.85 -2.05 -3.41
C GLN A 71 13.84 -1.34 -4.29
N VAL A 72 12.76 -0.85 -3.71
CA VAL A 72 11.59 -0.38 -4.46
C VAL A 72 11.50 1.14 -4.49
N LEU A 73 11.92 1.82 -3.43
CA LEU A 73 11.81 3.26 -3.30
C LEU A 73 13.12 4.00 -3.60
N SER A 74 14.08 3.33 -4.24
CA SER A 74 15.35 3.95 -4.62
C SER A 74 15.23 4.86 -5.86
N VAL A 75 14.11 4.79 -6.57
CA VAL A 75 13.86 5.59 -7.76
C VAL A 75 13.12 6.88 -7.39
N PRO A 76 13.11 7.89 -8.28
CA PRO A 76 12.31 9.10 -8.04
C PRO A 76 10.84 8.79 -7.80
N LEU A 77 10.18 9.62 -7.01
CA LEU A 77 8.77 9.40 -6.65
C LEU A 77 7.87 9.25 -7.88
N SER A 78 8.17 9.98 -8.95
CA SER A 78 7.39 9.92 -10.19
C SER A 78 7.46 8.54 -10.87
N GLN A 79 8.44 7.71 -10.53
CA GLN A 79 8.60 6.38 -11.10
C GLN A 79 8.13 5.27 -10.17
N ILE A 80 7.66 5.62 -8.98
CA ILE A 80 7.19 4.64 -8.00
C ILE A 80 5.77 4.21 -8.34
N LYS A 81 5.55 2.90 -8.42
CA LYS A 81 4.21 2.34 -8.59
C LYS A 81 3.64 2.06 -7.21
N ILE A 82 2.86 3.00 -6.70
CA ILE A 82 2.38 2.99 -5.32
C ILE A 82 1.55 1.76 -5.01
N GLY A 83 0.71 1.31 -5.96
CA GLY A 83 -0.10 0.11 -5.76
C GLY A 83 0.75 -1.14 -5.55
N GLU A 84 1.83 -1.28 -6.31
CA GLU A 84 2.75 -2.41 -6.15
C GLU A 84 3.48 -2.34 -4.82
N VAL A 85 3.87 -1.13 -4.39
CA VAL A 85 4.52 -0.94 -3.10
C VAL A 85 3.57 -1.33 -1.96
N PHE A 86 2.32 -0.89 -2.01
CA PHE A 86 1.32 -1.29 -1.03
C PHE A 86 1.18 -2.80 -0.98
N ASN A 87 1.10 -3.45 -2.14
CA ASN A 87 0.95 -4.90 -2.21
C ASN A 87 2.13 -5.61 -1.56
N GLU A 88 3.36 -5.16 -1.82
CA GLU A 88 4.55 -5.76 -1.22
C GLU A 88 4.60 -5.52 0.29
N ILE A 89 4.20 -4.34 0.75
CA ILE A 89 4.12 -4.04 2.18
C ILE A 89 3.10 -4.96 2.85
N PHE A 90 1.94 -5.17 2.22
CA PHE A 90 0.90 -6.03 2.78
C PHE A 90 1.33 -7.49 2.79
N ASP A 91 2.03 -7.96 1.76
CA ASP A 91 2.59 -9.32 1.75
C ASP A 91 3.59 -9.51 2.89
N LEU A 92 4.43 -8.52 3.12
CA LEU A 92 5.38 -8.55 4.22
C LEU A 92 4.66 -8.56 5.57
N ALA A 93 3.66 -7.71 5.74
CA ALA A 93 2.84 -7.67 6.95
C ALA A 93 2.17 -9.03 7.20
N PHE A 94 1.64 -9.65 6.14
CA PHE A 94 1.03 -10.96 6.24
C PHE A 94 2.03 -12.01 6.73
N SER A 95 3.28 -11.92 6.29
CA SER A 95 4.33 -12.85 6.74
C SER A 95 4.63 -12.71 8.22
N TYR A 96 4.29 -11.57 8.83
CA TYR A 96 4.42 -11.34 10.27
C TYR A 96 3.10 -11.59 11.00
N ASN A 97 2.13 -12.23 10.34
CA ASN A 97 0.81 -12.52 10.91
C ASN A 97 0.01 -11.27 11.29
N ILE A 98 0.25 -10.17 10.59
CA ILE A 98 -0.54 -8.96 10.75
C ILE A 98 -1.73 -9.02 9.80
N MET A 99 -2.93 -8.83 10.34
CA MET A 99 -4.15 -8.83 9.53
C MET A 99 -4.32 -7.49 8.84
N ILE A 100 -4.40 -7.54 7.50
CA ILE A 100 -4.64 -6.34 6.69
C ILE A 100 -6.14 -6.27 6.40
N PRO A 101 -6.79 -5.13 6.65
CA PRO A 101 -8.20 -4.97 6.28
C PRO A 101 -8.42 -5.22 4.79
N GLY A 102 -9.51 -5.94 4.46
CA GLY A 102 -9.81 -6.27 3.07
C GLY A 102 -9.93 -5.05 2.18
N GLU A 103 -10.42 -3.94 2.71
CA GLU A 103 -10.53 -2.67 1.98
C GLU A 103 -9.17 -2.21 1.45
N PHE A 104 -8.12 -2.36 2.24
CA PHE A 104 -6.78 -1.93 1.85
C PHE A 104 -6.22 -2.83 0.74
N THR A 105 -6.45 -4.14 0.83
CA THR A 105 -6.02 -5.06 -0.22
C THR A 105 -6.72 -4.74 -1.54
N MET A 106 -8.02 -4.46 -1.50
CA MET A 106 -8.77 -4.07 -2.68
C MET A 106 -8.24 -2.76 -3.28
N LEU A 107 -7.96 -1.77 -2.43
CA LEU A 107 -7.41 -0.50 -2.88
C LEU A 107 -6.05 -0.68 -3.55
N ALA A 108 -5.19 -1.52 -3.00
CA ALA A 108 -3.88 -1.79 -3.58
C ALA A 108 -4.04 -2.42 -4.97
N LYS A 109 -4.93 -3.39 -5.12
CA LYS A 109 -5.19 -4.03 -6.42
C LYS A 109 -5.74 -3.03 -7.43
N SER A 110 -6.63 -2.16 -7.00
CA SER A 110 -7.21 -1.13 -7.87
C SER A 110 -6.14 -0.14 -8.33
N LEU A 111 -5.23 0.25 -7.43
CA LEU A 111 -4.13 1.13 -7.79
C LEU A 111 -3.20 0.48 -8.81
N ILE A 112 -2.88 -0.80 -8.63
CA ILE A 112 -2.04 -1.53 -9.59
C ILE A 112 -2.69 -1.52 -10.98
N THR A 113 -4.00 -1.79 -11.03
CA THR A 113 -4.74 -1.78 -12.29
C THR A 113 -4.70 -0.40 -12.96
N LEU A 114 -4.94 0.66 -12.19
CA LEU A 114 -4.92 2.02 -12.72
C LEU A 114 -3.53 2.42 -13.20
N GLU A 115 -2.49 2.07 -12.45
CA GLU A 115 -1.11 2.37 -12.83
C GLU A 115 -0.75 1.68 -14.14
N GLY A 116 -1.15 0.44 -14.31
CA GLY A 116 -0.94 -0.28 -15.57
C GLY A 116 -1.64 0.38 -16.74
N LEU A 117 -2.84 0.89 -16.53
CA LEU A 117 -3.61 1.58 -17.58
C LEU A 117 -2.95 2.91 -17.95
N VAL A 118 -2.53 3.69 -16.97
CA VAL A 118 -1.85 4.96 -17.21
C VAL A 118 -0.55 4.72 -17.97
N GLU A 119 0.20 3.70 -17.58
CA GLU A 119 1.44 3.33 -18.26
C GLU A 119 1.20 2.98 -19.72
N ASN A 120 0.18 2.17 -20.00
CA ASN A 120 -0.19 1.83 -21.38
C ASN A 120 -0.63 3.06 -22.16
N TRP A 121 -1.33 3.98 -21.52
CA TRP A 121 -1.79 5.22 -22.15
C TRP A 121 -0.62 6.12 -22.57
N ILE A 122 0.38 6.23 -21.71
CA ILE A 122 1.56 7.05 -21.97
C ILE A 122 2.40 6.46 -23.08
N GLN A 123 2.48 5.13 -23.17
CA GLN A 123 3.28 4.44 -24.18
C GLN A 123 2.61 4.36 -25.55
N SER A 124 1.32 4.54 -25.59
CA SER A 124 0.59 4.52 -26.85
C SER A 124 0.55 5.91 -27.49
#